data_699b9f06f01c04492f0a3a4451e7be96
#
_entry.id   699b9f06f01c04492f0a3a4451e7be96
#
_cell.length_a   1.000
_cell.length_b   1.000
_cell.length_c   1.000
_cell.angle_alpha   90.00
_cell.angle_beta   90.00
_cell.angle_gamma   90.00
#
_symmetry.space_group_name_H-M   'P 1'
#
loop_
_entity.id
_entity.type
_entity.pdbx_description
1 polymer ?
#
loop_
_entity_poly.entity_id
_entity_poly.type
_entity_poly.pdbx_seq_one_letter_code
_entity_poly.pdbx_strand_id
1 'polypeptide(L)'
;LQHFNRQIVLEKIIELLPESPPYYPKDQLTDKSERFFVNESIREKILLNFKKEIPYAVEIETESFEEEENIIRIRSVIMVERDTQKGILIGHKGLALKRIGSEARIDLEKFFEKKIFLELYVKVNKDWRSNERQLKRFGYKE
;
A
#
# COMPACT_ATOMS: atom_id res chain seq x y z
N LEU A 1 19.79 -2.18 -15.08
CA LEU A 1 20.83 -1.66 -14.19
C LEU A 1 21.66 -2.83 -13.69
N GLN A 2 22.92 -2.87 -14.11
CA GLN A 2 23.85 -3.92 -13.68
C GLN A 2 24.21 -3.69 -12.21
N HIS A 3 24.19 -4.76 -11.42
CA HIS A 3 24.54 -4.76 -9.99
C HIS A 3 26.04 -4.52 -9.71
N PHE A 4 26.73 -3.86 -10.63
CA PHE A 4 28.14 -3.58 -10.57
C PHE A 4 28.47 -2.67 -9.36
N ASN A 5 29.46 -3.07 -8.57
CA ASN A 5 29.94 -2.36 -7.36
C ASN A 5 28.92 -2.19 -6.20
N ARG A 6 27.75 -2.83 -6.26
CA ARG A 6 26.75 -2.71 -5.19
C ARG A 6 27.28 -3.12 -3.82
N GLN A 7 28.04 -4.21 -3.77
CA GLN A 7 28.62 -4.72 -2.54
C GLN A 7 29.68 -3.75 -1.97
N ILE A 8 30.54 -3.20 -2.81
CA ILE A 8 31.58 -2.24 -2.41
C ILE A 8 30.95 -0.95 -1.83
N VAL A 9 29.87 -0.47 -2.45
CA VAL A 9 29.14 0.70 -1.95
C VAL A 9 28.53 0.41 -0.59
N LEU A 10 27.92 -0.76 -0.40
CA LEU A 10 27.31 -1.16 0.86
C LEU A 10 28.38 -1.26 1.97
N GLU A 11 29.51 -1.90 1.71
CA GLU A 11 30.62 -2.02 2.65
C GLU A 11 31.16 -0.64 3.04
N LYS A 12 31.28 0.26 2.07
CA LYS A 12 31.75 1.64 2.35
C LYS A 12 30.74 2.46 3.16
N ILE A 13 29.44 2.27 2.93
CA ILE A 13 28.40 2.87 3.76
C ILE A 13 28.50 2.36 5.19
N ILE A 14 28.60 1.04 5.38
CA ILE A 14 28.71 0.44 6.71
C ILE A 14 29.96 0.94 7.46
N GLU A 15 31.11 1.01 6.78
CA GLU A 15 32.35 1.52 7.36
C GLU A 15 32.25 2.97 7.84
N LEU A 16 31.48 3.80 7.15
CA LEU A 16 31.33 5.24 7.44
C LEU A 16 30.21 5.54 8.43
N LEU A 17 29.37 4.56 8.78
CA LEU A 17 28.30 4.76 9.76
C LEU A 17 28.89 4.81 11.17
N PRO A 18 28.49 5.78 12.01
CA PRO A 18 28.88 5.81 13.41
C PRO A 18 28.23 4.66 14.17
N GLU A 19 28.94 4.09 15.14
CA GLU A 19 28.34 3.15 16.08
C GLU A 19 27.28 3.86 16.93
N SER A 20 26.11 3.26 17.03
CA SER A 20 24.97 3.79 17.79
C SER A 20 24.22 2.66 18.47
N PRO A 21 23.67 2.90 19.66
CA PRO A 21 22.70 1.95 20.23
C PRO A 21 21.50 1.80 19.27
N PRO A 22 20.83 0.64 19.25
CA PRO A 22 19.65 0.46 18.44
C PRO A 22 18.54 1.45 18.86
N TYR A 23 18.01 2.20 17.89
CA TYR A 23 16.91 3.15 18.11
C TYR A 23 15.57 2.45 18.38
N TYR A 24 15.44 1.18 17.96
CA TYR A 24 14.25 0.36 18.13
C TYR A 24 14.61 -0.97 18.77
N PRO A 25 13.69 -1.63 19.50
CA PRO A 25 13.87 -3.01 19.96
C PRO A 25 14.26 -3.93 18.81
N LYS A 26 15.15 -4.89 19.06
CA LYS A 26 15.69 -5.78 18.00
C LYS A 26 14.64 -6.69 17.36
N ASP A 27 13.54 -6.92 18.04
CA ASP A 27 12.36 -7.70 17.63
C ASP A 27 11.32 -6.84 16.89
N GLN A 28 11.46 -5.53 16.89
CA GLN A 28 10.57 -4.62 16.17
C GLN A 28 11.07 -4.38 14.73
N LEU A 29 10.41 -5.02 13.76
CA LEU A 29 10.72 -4.86 12.33
C LEU A 29 10.31 -3.49 11.77
N THR A 30 9.26 -2.87 12.33
CA THR A 30 8.67 -1.63 11.82
C THR A 30 7.83 -0.93 12.88
N ASP A 31 7.65 0.37 12.73
CA ASP A 31 6.70 1.21 13.48
C ASP A 31 5.32 1.32 12.79
N LYS A 32 5.19 0.75 11.59
CA LYS A 32 3.97 0.84 10.80
C LYS A 32 2.93 -0.19 11.22
N SER A 33 1.67 0.21 11.18
CA SER A 33 0.54 -0.67 11.45
C SER A 33 0.32 -1.68 10.33
N GLU A 34 -0.37 -2.78 10.63
CA GLU A 34 -0.81 -3.77 9.64
C GLU A 34 -1.61 -3.15 8.50
N ARG A 35 -2.46 -2.18 8.82
CA ARG A 35 -3.24 -1.41 7.83
C ARG A 35 -2.36 -0.66 6.82
N PHE A 36 -1.19 -0.19 7.26
CA PHE A 36 -0.22 0.43 6.36
C PHE A 36 0.27 -0.56 5.30
N PHE A 37 0.63 -1.78 5.70
CA PHE A 37 1.09 -2.83 4.76
C PHE A 37 -0.01 -3.25 3.79
N VAL A 38 -1.25 -3.32 4.25
CA VAL A 38 -2.41 -3.57 3.38
C VAL A 38 -2.54 -2.47 2.32
N ASN A 39 -2.51 -1.21 2.74
CA ASN A 39 -2.63 -0.07 1.83
C ASN A 39 -1.50 -0.06 0.80
N GLU A 40 -0.25 -0.28 1.23
CA GLU A 40 0.90 -0.29 0.33
C GLU A 40 0.91 -1.48 -0.62
N SER A 41 0.46 -2.67 -0.19
CA SER A 41 0.30 -3.82 -1.09
C SER A 41 -0.71 -3.53 -2.20
N ILE A 42 -1.86 -2.93 -1.87
CA ILE A 42 -2.86 -2.52 -2.85
C ILE A 42 -2.29 -1.43 -3.78
N ARG A 43 -1.59 -0.43 -3.23
CA ARG A 43 -0.96 0.66 -3.98
C ARG A 43 0.05 0.12 -4.99
N GLU A 44 0.89 -0.83 -4.58
CA GLU A 44 1.83 -1.49 -5.48
C GLU A 44 1.13 -2.17 -6.66
N LYS A 45 0.03 -2.91 -6.42
CA LYS A 45 -0.70 -3.57 -7.51
C LYS A 45 -1.35 -2.56 -8.47
N ILE A 46 -1.81 -1.42 -7.95
CA ILE A 46 -2.28 -0.32 -8.81
C ILE A 46 -1.12 0.23 -9.64
N LEU A 47 0.04 0.46 -9.04
CA LEU A 47 1.23 0.98 -9.74
C LEU A 47 1.70 0.03 -10.86
N LEU A 48 1.65 -1.27 -10.62
CA LEU A 48 2.08 -2.29 -11.59
C LEU A 48 1.07 -2.50 -12.73
N ASN A 49 -0.23 -2.35 -12.45
CA ASN A 49 -1.30 -2.67 -13.40
C ASN A 49 -1.81 -1.46 -14.19
N PHE A 50 -1.57 -0.25 -13.74
CA PHE A 50 -2.02 0.98 -14.40
C PHE A 50 -0.86 1.88 -14.79
N LYS A 51 -1.13 2.78 -15.73
CA LYS A 51 -0.15 3.72 -16.27
C LYS A 51 -0.68 5.14 -16.19
N LYS A 52 0.15 6.10 -16.60
CA LYS A 52 -0.15 7.54 -16.63
C LYS A 52 -0.46 8.07 -15.23
N GLU A 53 -1.57 8.82 -15.09
CA GLU A 53 -1.94 9.50 -13.85
C GLU A 53 -2.62 8.60 -12.81
N ILE A 54 -3.17 7.45 -13.20
CA ILE A 54 -3.99 6.63 -12.29
C ILE A 54 -3.24 6.24 -11.01
N PRO A 55 -2.01 5.70 -11.05
CA PRO A 55 -1.28 5.30 -9.84
C PRO A 55 -1.03 6.47 -8.86
N TYR A 56 -0.95 7.68 -9.40
CA TYR A 56 -0.68 8.89 -8.62
C TYR A 56 -1.95 9.63 -8.18
N ALA A 57 -3.10 9.17 -8.67
CA ALA A 57 -4.40 9.79 -8.41
C ALA A 57 -5.21 9.06 -7.34
N VAL A 58 -4.64 8.03 -6.73
CA VAL A 58 -5.34 7.19 -5.75
C VAL A 58 -4.87 7.45 -4.33
N GLU A 59 -5.80 7.38 -3.40
CA GLU A 59 -5.51 7.19 -1.98
C GLU A 59 -6.20 5.92 -1.49
N ILE A 60 -5.58 5.21 -0.58
CA ILE A 60 -6.07 3.91 -0.10
C ILE A 60 -6.20 3.97 1.41
N GLU A 61 -7.37 3.61 1.90
CA GLU A 61 -7.65 3.55 3.32
C GLU A 61 -8.27 2.18 3.66
N THR A 62 -7.66 1.47 4.60
CA THR A 62 -8.23 0.24 5.16
C THR A 62 -9.25 0.62 6.24
N GLU A 63 -10.54 0.47 5.93
CA GLU A 63 -11.65 0.80 6.81
C GLU A 63 -11.82 -0.24 7.94
N SER A 64 -11.70 -1.54 7.59
CA SER A 64 -11.82 -2.66 8.54
C SER A 64 -10.64 -3.62 8.39
N PHE A 65 -10.13 -4.08 9.52
CA PHE A 65 -9.12 -5.13 9.64
C PHE A 65 -9.51 -5.98 10.85
N GLU A 66 -10.00 -7.18 10.60
CA GLU A 66 -10.52 -8.10 11.62
C GLU A 66 -9.75 -9.40 11.52
N GLU A 67 -8.94 -9.67 12.53
CA GLU A 67 -8.15 -10.88 12.61
C GLU A 67 -8.92 -11.95 13.40
N GLU A 68 -9.24 -13.05 12.72
CA GLU A 68 -9.80 -14.26 13.28
C GLU A 68 -8.69 -15.34 13.39
N GLU A 69 -8.99 -16.46 13.99
CA GLU A 69 -8.02 -17.55 14.22
C GLU A 69 -7.35 -18.02 12.91
N ASN A 70 -8.11 -18.23 11.84
CA ASN A 70 -7.64 -18.82 10.58
C ASN A 70 -7.72 -17.90 9.36
N ILE A 71 -8.28 -16.71 9.51
CA ILE A 71 -8.51 -15.77 8.40
C ILE A 71 -8.46 -14.34 8.88
N ILE A 72 -7.95 -13.45 8.05
CA ILE A 72 -8.03 -12.00 8.26
C ILE A 72 -9.02 -11.42 7.25
N ARG A 73 -10.02 -10.69 7.74
CA ARG A 73 -11.00 -9.97 6.91
C ARG A 73 -10.61 -8.51 6.79
N ILE A 74 -10.41 -8.07 5.58
CA ILE A 74 -9.94 -6.73 5.28
C ILE A 74 -10.92 -6.06 4.33
N ARG A 75 -11.31 -4.83 4.65
CA ARG A 75 -12.07 -3.96 3.75
C ARG A 75 -11.27 -2.69 3.50
N SER A 76 -10.95 -2.42 2.24
CA SER A 76 -10.22 -1.24 1.85
C SER A 76 -10.94 -0.46 0.77
N VAL A 77 -10.87 0.86 0.86
CA VAL A 77 -11.42 1.79 -0.13
C VAL A 77 -10.28 2.45 -0.91
N ILE A 78 -10.42 2.47 -2.23
CA ILE A 78 -9.53 3.21 -3.14
C ILE A 78 -10.28 4.49 -3.51
N MET A 79 -9.75 5.62 -3.08
CA MET A 79 -10.32 6.93 -3.37
C MET A 79 -9.67 7.54 -4.62
N VAL A 80 -10.47 8.12 -5.48
CA VAL A 80 -10.07 8.83 -6.69
C VAL A 80 -10.80 10.16 -6.78
N GLU A 81 -10.29 11.10 -7.60
CA GLU A 81 -10.90 12.42 -7.73
C GLU A 81 -12.05 12.47 -8.75
N ARG A 82 -12.05 11.57 -9.76
CA ARG A 82 -12.98 11.63 -10.90
C ARG A 82 -13.65 10.29 -11.19
N ASP A 83 -14.89 10.36 -11.71
CA ASP A 83 -15.63 9.17 -12.13
C ASP A 83 -14.94 8.39 -13.26
N THR A 84 -14.23 9.09 -14.16
CA THR A 84 -13.42 8.45 -15.21
C THR A 84 -12.32 7.59 -14.64
N GLN A 85 -11.62 8.04 -13.60
CA GLN A 85 -10.59 7.28 -12.89
C GLN A 85 -11.19 6.05 -12.18
N LYS A 86 -12.35 6.22 -11.54
CA LYS A 86 -13.11 5.12 -10.95
C LYS A 86 -13.46 4.06 -12.01
N GLY A 87 -13.95 4.49 -13.17
CA GLY A 87 -14.26 3.58 -14.29
C GLY A 87 -13.04 2.79 -14.77
N ILE A 88 -11.88 3.44 -14.88
CA ILE A 88 -10.62 2.78 -15.28
C ILE A 88 -10.18 1.75 -14.24
N LEU A 89 -10.22 2.09 -12.95
CA LEU A 89 -9.81 1.18 -11.86
C LEU A 89 -10.72 -0.05 -11.74
N ILE A 90 -12.03 0.14 -11.91
CA ILE A 90 -12.98 -0.98 -11.90
C ILE A 90 -12.78 -1.84 -13.15
N GLY A 91 -12.61 -1.20 -14.31
CA GLY A 91 -12.48 -1.86 -15.59
C GLY A 91 -13.75 -2.52 -16.08
N HIS A 92 -13.65 -3.18 -17.23
CA HIS A 92 -14.81 -3.87 -17.82
C HIS A 92 -15.32 -4.98 -16.87
N LYS A 93 -16.60 -4.89 -16.47
CA LYS A 93 -17.26 -5.83 -15.54
C LYS A 93 -16.48 -6.09 -14.23
N GLY A 94 -15.69 -5.11 -13.77
CA GLY A 94 -14.93 -5.23 -12.53
C GLY A 94 -13.63 -6.04 -12.62
N LEU A 95 -13.22 -6.45 -13.83
CA LEU A 95 -12.07 -7.34 -14.01
C LEU A 95 -10.76 -6.73 -13.57
N ALA A 96 -10.55 -5.43 -13.76
CA ALA A 96 -9.32 -4.77 -13.35
C ALA A 96 -9.22 -4.70 -11.81
N LEU A 97 -10.29 -4.30 -11.14
CA LEU A 97 -10.34 -4.27 -9.67
C LEU A 97 -10.18 -5.66 -9.06
N LYS A 98 -10.83 -6.67 -9.65
CA LYS A 98 -10.70 -8.07 -9.23
C LYS A 98 -9.25 -8.56 -9.34
N ARG A 99 -8.55 -8.19 -10.41
CA ARG A 99 -7.14 -8.53 -10.61
C ARG A 99 -6.27 -7.92 -9.51
N ILE A 100 -6.40 -6.61 -9.24
CA ILE A 100 -5.69 -5.93 -8.16
C ILE A 100 -5.92 -6.65 -6.83
N GLY A 101 -7.19 -6.89 -6.49
CA GLY A 101 -7.55 -7.56 -5.24
C GLY A 101 -6.97 -8.97 -5.12
N SER A 102 -6.95 -9.73 -6.21
CA SER A 102 -6.38 -11.08 -6.21
C SER A 102 -4.86 -11.07 -6.04
N GLU A 103 -4.15 -10.17 -6.73
CA GLU A 103 -2.70 -10.03 -6.63
C GLU A 103 -2.29 -9.52 -5.24
N ALA A 104 -2.96 -8.49 -4.71
CA ALA A 104 -2.71 -7.97 -3.36
C ALA A 104 -2.98 -9.03 -2.28
N ARG A 105 -4.09 -9.77 -2.41
CA ARG A 105 -4.43 -10.84 -1.47
C ARG A 105 -3.33 -11.90 -1.38
N ILE A 106 -2.76 -12.34 -2.50
CA ILE A 106 -1.69 -13.35 -2.52
C ILE A 106 -0.45 -12.85 -1.75
N ASP A 107 -0.09 -11.59 -1.91
CA ASP A 107 1.07 -11.03 -1.23
C ASP A 107 0.79 -10.80 0.27
N LEU A 108 -0.42 -10.38 0.62
CA LEU A 108 -0.85 -10.25 2.02
C LEU A 108 -0.94 -11.62 2.73
N GLU A 109 -1.40 -12.68 2.03
CA GLU A 109 -1.40 -14.04 2.58
C GLU A 109 0.01 -14.53 2.91
N LYS A 110 1.01 -14.19 2.08
CA LYS A 110 2.43 -14.49 2.35
C LYS A 110 2.98 -13.68 3.51
N PHE A 111 2.59 -12.40 3.60
CA PHE A 111 3.10 -11.49 4.63
C PHE A 111 2.54 -11.82 6.01
N PHE A 112 1.24 -12.08 6.11
CA PHE A 112 0.57 -12.39 7.38
C PHE A 112 0.57 -13.88 7.75
N GLU A 113 1.02 -14.76 6.84
CA GLU A 113 1.00 -16.22 7.00
C GLU A 113 -0.39 -16.78 7.31
N LYS A 114 -1.44 -16.06 6.93
CA LYS A 114 -2.86 -16.40 7.13
C LYS A 114 -3.67 -16.22 5.85
N LYS A 115 -4.81 -16.90 5.78
CA LYS A 115 -5.78 -16.65 4.71
C LYS A 115 -6.33 -15.23 4.81
N ILE A 116 -6.51 -14.59 3.66
CA ILE A 116 -7.02 -13.22 3.58
C ILE A 116 -8.33 -13.20 2.79
N PHE A 117 -9.35 -12.58 3.37
CA PHE A 117 -10.54 -12.13 2.65
C PHE A 117 -10.43 -10.63 2.43
N LEU A 118 -10.18 -10.21 1.18
CA LEU A 118 -9.97 -8.81 0.82
C LEU A 118 -11.15 -8.28 0.01
N GLU A 119 -11.87 -7.31 0.56
CA GLU A 119 -12.89 -6.53 -0.13
C GLU A 119 -12.31 -5.18 -0.57
N LEU A 120 -12.45 -4.86 -1.87
CA LEU A 120 -12.01 -3.59 -2.43
C LEU A 120 -13.19 -2.80 -3.01
N TYR A 121 -13.25 -1.52 -2.68
CA TYR A 121 -14.21 -0.57 -3.23
C TYR A 121 -13.49 0.62 -3.87
N VAL A 122 -14.09 1.20 -4.91
CA VAL A 122 -13.59 2.45 -5.49
C VAL A 122 -14.62 3.54 -5.25
N LYS A 123 -14.19 4.61 -4.58
CA LYS A 123 -15.02 5.77 -4.22
C LYS A 123 -14.47 7.04 -4.86
N VAL A 124 -15.36 7.86 -5.40
CA VAL A 124 -14.98 9.21 -5.85
C VAL A 124 -15.01 10.15 -4.65
N ASN A 125 -13.90 10.79 -4.40
CA ASN A 125 -13.72 11.82 -3.39
C ASN A 125 -13.14 13.05 -4.08
N LYS A 126 -14.02 13.95 -4.50
CA LYS A 126 -13.63 15.14 -5.27
C LYS A 126 -12.71 16.03 -4.45
N ASP A 127 -11.70 16.55 -5.11
CA ASP A 127 -10.77 17.56 -4.57
C ASP A 127 -10.04 17.13 -3.26
N TRP A 128 -9.94 15.82 -2.97
CA TRP A 128 -9.30 15.36 -1.72
C TRP A 128 -7.85 15.87 -1.58
N ARG A 129 -7.13 16.06 -2.71
CA ARG A 129 -5.76 16.58 -2.71
C ARG A 129 -5.67 18.06 -2.34
N SER A 130 -6.75 18.81 -2.52
CA SER A 130 -6.82 20.23 -2.16
C SER A 130 -7.44 20.45 -0.79
N ASN A 131 -7.94 19.39 -0.14
CA ASN A 131 -8.60 19.48 1.14
C ASN A 131 -7.60 19.19 2.28
N GLU A 132 -7.20 20.23 3.01
CA GLU A 132 -6.21 20.11 4.09
C GLU A 132 -6.59 19.12 5.20
N ARG A 133 -7.89 19.02 5.56
CA ARG A 133 -8.35 18.06 6.55
C ARG A 133 -8.16 16.62 6.09
N GLN A 134 -8.39 16.37 4.79
CA GLN A 134 -8.19 15.03 4.21
C GLN A 134 -6.70 14.70 4.08
N LEU A 135 -5.89 15.66 3.66
CA LEU A 135 -4.43 15.49 3.60
C LEU A 135 -3.83 15.17 4.97
N LYS A 136 -4.29 15.86 6.04
CA LYS A 136 -3.89 15.53 7.42
C LYS A 136 -4.34 14.12 7.82
N ARG A 137 -5.59 13.74 7.50
CA ARG A 137 -6.13 12.40 7.78
C ARG A 137 -5.32 11.30 7.10
N PHE A 138 -4.84 11.55 5.89
CA PHE A 138 -4.04 10.59 5.10
C PHE A 138 -2.54 10.65 5.42
N GLY A 139 -2.11 11.52 6.34
CA GLY A 139 -0.72 11.62 6.78
C GLY A 139 0.21 12.41 5.85
N TYR A 140 -0.33 13.19 4.91
CA TYR A 140 0.47 14.05 4.02
C TYR A 140 0.87 15.40 4.63
N LYS A 141 0.23 15.79 5.71
CA LYS A 141 0.54 17.01 6.48
C LYS A 141 0.45 16.71 7.97
N GLU A 142 1.33 17.32 8.75
CA GLU A 142 1.27 17.36 10.21
C GLU A 142 0.20 18.31 10.73
#